data_3289faa61f4900c18fe031b8004e320b
#
_entry.id   3289faa61f4900c18fe031b8004e320b
#
_cell.length_a   1.000
_cell.length_b   1.000
_cell.length_c   1.000
_cell.angle_alpha   90.00
_cell.angle_beta   90.00
_cell.angle_gamma   90.00
#
_symmetry.space_group_name_H-M   'P 1'
#
loop_
_entity.id
_entity.type
_entity.pdbx_description
1 polymer ?
#
loop_
_entity_poly.entity_id
_entity_poly.type
_entity_poly.pdbx_seq_one_letter_code
_entity_poly.pdbx_strand_id
1 'polypeptide(L)' 'MKRAKQAGHGDQAIAQDWTSHKVGDFVDVIEPGGYTYAACIETMSERSDIVWVRAWGFGTRHLLHELDGTQLHRRERP' A
#
# COMPACT_ATOMS: atom_id res chain seq x y z
N MET A 1 0.67 5.89 -29.07
CA MET A 1 0.58 5.85 -28.38
C MET A 1 0.52 5.74 -27.87
N LYS A 2 0.75 5.80 -27.71
CA LYS A 2 0.70 5.75 -26.91
C LYS A 2 0.81 5.38 -26.25
N ARG A 3 0.97 5.28 -26.24
CA ARG A 3 1.18 4.94 -25.41
C ARG A 3 1.07 4.41 -24.80
N ALA A 4 1.33 4.32 -24.86
CA ALA A 4 1.28 3.91 -23.90
C ALA A 4 1.47 3.61 -23.46
N LYS A 5 1.62 3.66 -23.54
CA LYS A 5 1.80 3.47 -22.91
C LYS A 5 1.99 3.06 -22.38
N GLN A 6 2.32 3.08 -22.42
CA GLN A 6 2.54 2.86 -21.69
C GLN A 6 2.52 2.38 -21.01
N ALA A 7 2.71 2.29 -21.21
CA ALA A 7 2.71 1.92 -20.27
C ALA A 7 2.86 1.52 -19.71
N GLY A 8 3.00 1.49 -19.74
CA GLY A 8 3.10 1.15 -18.87
C GLY A 8 3.54 0.94 -18.47
N HIS A 9 3.94 1.07 -18.56
CA HIS A 9 4.33 1.04 -17.93
C HIS A 9 4.44 1.01 -17.20
N GLY A 10 4.55 0.88 -17.38
CA GLY A 10 4.66 0.95 -16.56
C GLY A 10 4.69 1.25 -16.08
N ASP A 11 4.68 1.15 -16.13
CA ASP A 11 4.71 1.48 -15.61
C ASP A 11 4.90 1.71 -14.88
N GLN A 12 5.14 1.96 -15.15
CA GLN A 12 5.50 2.15 -14.25
C GLN A 12 4.88 2.46 -13.27
N ALA A 13 5.24 1.90 -12.50
CA ALA A 13 4.33 2.13 -11.44
C ALA A 13 4.71 3.39 -10.71
N ILE A 14 3.78 4.27 -10.62
CA ILE A 14 3.98 5.49 -9.86
C ILE A 14 3.77 5.14 -8.40
N ALA A 15 4.73 5.47 -7.55
CA ALA A 15 4.59 5.26 -6.12
C ALA A 15 3.39 6.04 -5.61
N GLN A 16 2.60 5.38 -4.80
CA GLN A 16 1.46 6.02 -4.16
C GLN A 16 1.94 6.99 -3.09
N ASP A 17 1.20 8.04 -2.88
CA ASP A 17 1.48 8.98 -1.79
C ASP A 17 0.74 8.49 -0.55
N TRP A 18 1.48 8.06 0.46
CA TRP A 18 0.89 7.51 1.67
C TRP A 18 0.70 8.54 2.78
N THR A 19 0.96 9.81 2.50
CA THR A 19 0.88 10.85 3.54
C THR A 19 -0.54 11.06 4.08
N SER A 20 -1.55 10.62 3.35
CA SER A 20 -2.93 10.74 3.82
C SER A 20 -3.35 9.63 4.76
N HIS A 21 -2.53 8.59 4.89
CA HIS A 21 -2.84 7.48 5.80
C HIS A 21 -2.27 7.76 7.18
N LYS A 22 -2.84 7.13 8.20
CA LYS A 22 -2.37 7.29 9.57
C LYS A 22 -2.39 5.98 10.31
N VAL A 23 -1.64 5.95 11.39
CA VAL A 23 -1.67 4.82 12.32
C VAL A 23 -3.11 4.60 12.77
N GLY A 24 -3.55 3.35 12.74
CA GLY A 24 -4.90 2.99 13.09
C GLY A 24 -5.84 2.84 11.91
N ASP A 25 -5.45 3.30 10.74
CA ASP A 25 -6.30 3.17 9.55
C ASP A 25 -6.43 1.71 9.14
N PHE A 26 -7.64 1.35 8.71
CA PHE A 26 -7.87 0.05 8.07
C PHE A 26 -7.67 0.24 6.58
N VAL A 27 -6.91 -0.65 5.98
CA VAL A 27 -6.56 -0.53 4.56
C VAL A 27 -6.64 -1.88 3.88
N ASP A 28 -6.85 -1.84 2.58
CA ASP A 28 -6.58 -2.99 1.71
C ASP A 28 -5.19 -2.78 1.17
N VAL A 29 -4.32 -3.77 1.36
CA VAL A 29 -2.97 -3.76 0.84
C VAL A 29 -2.99 -4.52 -0.47
N ILE A 30 -2.57 -3.87 -1.54
CA ILE A 30 -2.54 -4.49 -2.87
C ILE A 30 -1.10 -4.54 -3.31
N GLU A 31 -0.55 -5.75 -3.40
CA GLU A 31 0.84 -5.94 -3.75
C GLU A 31 1.00 -6.03 -5.25
N PRO A 32 2.21 -5.75 -5.77
CA PRO A 32 2.43 -5.71 -7.21
C PRO A 32 2.00 -6.98 -7.95
N GLY A 33 2.07 -8.12 -7.30
CA GLY A 33 1.65 -9.37 -7.91
C GLY A 33 0.16 -9.59 -7.92
N GLY A 34 -0.61 -8.64 -7.40
CA GLY A 34 -2.06 -8.73 -7.33
C GLY A 34 -2.59 -9.32 -6.05
N TYR A 35 -1.71 -9.76 -5.15
CA TYR A 35 -2.13 -10.29 -3.87
C TYR A 35 -2.70 -9.15 -3.02
N THR A 36 -3.87 -9.38 -2.46
CA THR A 36 -4.57 -8.34 -1.71
C THR A 36 -4.97 -8.89 -0.34
N TYR A 37 -4.80 -8.08 0.70
CA TYR A 37 -5.27 -8.46 2.03
C TYR A 37 -5.64 -7.21 2.81
N ALA A 38 -6.53 -7.39 3.78
CA ALA A 38 -6.94 -6.31 4.67
C ALA A 38 -5.97 -6.22 5.84
N ALA A 39 -5.69 -5.00 6.28
CA ALA A 39 -4.72 -4.80 7.35
C ALA A 39 -5.02 -3.51 8.10
N CYS A 40 -4.34 -3.36 9.23
CA CYS A 40 -4.39 -2.14 10.02
C CYS A 40 -2.98 -1.57 10.11
N ILE A 41 -2.85 -0.28 9.92
CA ILE A 41 -1.55 0.39 9.99
C ILE A 41 -1.15 0.51 11.46
N GLU A 42 0.00 -0.08 11.81
CA GLU A 42 0.49 -0.05 13.19
C GLU A 42 1.47 1.07 13.44
N THR A 43 2.39 1.28 12.49
CA THR A 43 3.41 2.33 12.61
C THR A 43 3.70 2.89 11.24
N MET A 44 4.12 4.14 11.21
CA MET A 44 4.55 4.79 9.98
C MET A 44 5.81 5.57 10.26
N SER A 45 6.69 5.62 9.27
CA SER A 45 7.86 6.47 9.36
C SER A 45 7.43 7.94 9.29
N GLU A 46 8.35 8.81 9.68
CA GLU A 46 8.08 10.25 9.71
C GLU A 46 7.62 10.78 8.36
N ARG A 47 8.20 10.26 7.29
CA ARG A 47 7.84 10.69 5.93
C ARG A 47 6.67 9.92 5.34
N SER A 48 6.17 8.93 6.07
CA SER A 48 5.07 8.07 5.61
C SER A 48 5.47 7.22 4.41
N ASP A 49 6.76 6.99 4.21
CA ASP A 49 7.24 6.17 3.10
C ASP A 49 7.44 4.71 3.50
N ILE A 50 7.49 4.43 4.79
CA ILE A 50 7.61 3.08 5.31
C ILE A 50 6.48 2.87 6.31
N VAL A 51 5.77 1.77 6.15
CA VAL A 51 4.58 1.49 6.95
C VAL A 51 4.64 0.04 7.42
N TRP A 52 4.39 -0.17 8.71
CA TRP A 52 4.15 -1.49 9.26
C TRP A 52 2.66 -1.70 9.36
N VAL A 53 2.17 -2.80 8.81
CA VAL A 53 0.76 -3.16 8.91
C VAL A 53 0.63 -4.53 9.55
N ARG A 54 -0.51 -4.76 10.21
CA ARG A 54 -0.87 -6.06 10.74
C ARG A 54 -2.04 -6.60 9.94
N ALA A 55 -1.83 -7.76 9.31
CA ALA A 55 -2.86 -8.37 8.48
C ALA A 55 -4.01 -8.85 9.33
N TRP A 56 -5.22 -8.58 8.84
CA TRP A 56 -6.44 -8.95 9.53
C TRP A 56 -6.66 -10.44 9.45
N GLY A 57 -7.06 -11.02 10.56
CA GLY A 57 -7.34 -12.44 10.60
C GLY A 57 -6.12 -13.30 10.85
N PHE A 58 -4.98 -12.94 10.30
CA PHE A 58 -3.75 -13.71 10.48
C PHE A 58 -2.86 -13.16 11.56
N GLY A 59 -2.96 -11.87 11.83
CA GLY A 59 -2.12 -11.21 12.82
C GLY A 59 -0.67 -11.04 12.42
N THR A 60 -0.31 -11.38 11.20
CA THR A 60 1.07 -11.21 10.75
C THR A 60 1.36 -9.74 10.44
N ARG A 61 2.60 -9.34 10.70
CA ARG A 61 3.04 -7.97 10.43
C ARG A 61 3.83 -7.94 9.13
N HIS A 62 3.64 -6.87 8.38
CA HIS A 62 4.34 -6.70 7.11
C HIS A 62 4.93 -5.30 7.04
N LEU A 63 6.17 -5.22 6.59
CA LEU A 63 6.85 -3.95 6.35
C LEU A 63 6.64 -3.59 4.89
N LEU A 64 6.09 -2.41 4.66
CA LEU A 64 5.78 -1.94 3.30
C LEU A 64 6.55 -0.66 3.04
N HIS A 65 7.06 -0.53 1.82
CA HIS A 65 7.74 0.68 1.38
C HIS A 65 6.99 1.23 0.18
N GLU A 66 6.77 2.53 0.14
CA GLU A 66 5.93 3.10 -0.92
C GLU A 66 6.54 2.92 -2.31
N LEU A 67 7.84 2.70 -2.39
CA LEU A 67 8.50 2.49 -3.68
C LEU A 67 8.43 1.05 -4.17
N ASP A 68 7.83 0.15 -3.39
CA ASP A 68 7.72 -1.26 -3.77
C ASP A 68 6.61 -1.53 -4.77
N GLY A 69 5.82 -0.52 -5.11
CA GLY A 69 4.66 -0.72 -5.97
C GLY A 69 3.44 -1.21 -5.24
N THR A 70 3.53 -1.36 -3.93
CA THR A 70 2.40 -1.71 -3.09
C THR A 70 1.45 -0.53 -2.97
N GLN A 71 0.15 -0.80 -3.01
CA GLN A 71 -0.86 0.24 -2.86
C GLN A 71 -1.65 0.03 -1.59
N LEU A 72 -2.03 1.11 -0.95
CA LEU A 72 -2.88 1.11 0.23
C LEU A 72 -4.17 1.83 -0.11
N HIS A 73 -5.30 1.16 0.11
CA HIS A 73 -6.61 1.77 -0.10
C HIS A 73 -7.36 1.73 1.21
N ARG A 74 -7.81 2.88 1.66
CA ARG A 74 -8.50 2.97 2.95
C ARG A 74 -9.80 2.19 2.91
N ARG A 75 -10.04 1.44 3.97
CA ARG A 75 -11.30 0.77 4.19
C ARG A 75 -12.08 1.55 5.23
N GLU A 76 -13.38 1.59 5.05
CA GLU A 76 -14.23 2.29 6.00
C GLU A 76 -14.23 1.60 7.33
N ARG A 77 -14.47 0.33 7.31
CA ARG A 77 -14.53 -0.48 8.50
C ARG A 77 -14.40 -1.91 8.11
N PRO A 78 -13.84 -2.72 8.98
CA PRO A 78 -13.82 -4.15 8.70
C PRO A 78 -15.21 -4.74 8.82
#